data_3f1eef1e5c54d38f99a529539795bb7b
#
_entry.id   3f1eef1e5c54d38f99a529539795bb7b
#
_cell.length_a   1.000
_cell.length_b   1.000
_cell.length_c   1.000
_cell.angle_alpha   90.00
_cell.angle_beta   90.00
_cell.angle_gamma   90.00
#
_symmetry.space_group_name_H-M   'P 1'
#
loop_
_entity.id
_entity.type
_entity.pdbx_description
1 polymer ?
#
loop_
_entity_poly.entity_id
_entity_poly.type
_entity_poly.pdbx_seq_one_letter_code
_entity_poly.pdbx_strand_id
1 'polypeptide(L)'
;MTPGSWPAYCVGDRMFETCTGLNIPISGFIETASMCHLVPISYAVAEPGGLVAQTAFDAICDRMLAGIKSAGPLDGLYLDLHGAMVTEQADDGEALLLQRLRALVGVDLPIVVSLDLHGNISSEFCNLVSAMVIYRTYPCLLYTSPSPRDVEE
;
A
#
# COMPACT_ATOMS: atom_id res chain seq x y z
N MET A 1 -16.66 4.33 6.22
CA MET A 1 -15.94 3.57 7.26
C MET A 1 -15.50 4.51 8.35
N THR A 2 -15.65 4.14 9.60
CA THR A 2 -15.21 4.92 10.77
C THR A 2 -13.91 4.33 11.32
N PRO A 3 -13.14 5.07 12.15
CA PRO A 3 -11.88 4.55 12.71
C PRO A 3 -11.99 3.22 13.46
N GLY A 4 -13.16 2.85 13.95
CA GLY A 4 -13.41 1.57 14.62
C GLY A 4 -13.85 0.42 13.71
N SER A 5 -13.99 0.64 12.40
CA SER A 5 -14.46 -0.37 11.44
C SER A 5 -13.36 -1.10 10.68
N TRP A 6 -12.10 -0.92 11.06
CA TRP A 6 -10.98 -1.65 10.47
C TRP A 6 -10.81 -3.00 11.17
N PRO A 7 -11.14 -4.13 10.51
CA PRO A 7 -11.07 -5.44 11.13
C PRO A 7 -9.64 -5.91 11.43
N ALA A 8 -8.66 -5.40 10.68
CA ALA A 8 -7.25 -5.60 11.00
C ALA A 8 -6.49 -4.28 10.92
N TYR A 9 -5.84 -3.91 12.02
CA TYR A 9 -4.91 -2.79 12.10
C TYR A 9 -3.74 -3.15 12.99
N CYS A 10 -2.52 -3.03 12.47
CA CYS A 10 -1.31 -3.25 13.25
C CYS A 10 -0.21 -2.27 12.84
N VAL A 11 0.76 -2.09 13.71
CA VAL A 11 1.92 -1.20 13.54
C VAL A 11 3.19 -1.89 14.02
N GLY A 12 4.32 -1.47 13.46
CA GLY A 12 5.63 -1.98 13.84
C GLY A 12 5.74 -3.49 13.63
N ASP A 13 6.53 -4.15 14.44
CA ASP A 13 6.89 -5.57 14.27
C ASP A 13 5.69 -6.53 14.22
N ARG A 14 4.54 -6.12 14.76
CA ARG A 14 3.30 -6.89 14.63
C ARG A 14 2.85 -7.07 13.18
N MET A 15 3.32 -6.23 12.26
CA MET A 15 3.05 -6.43 10.83
C MET A 15 3.68 -7.72 10.31
N PHE A 16 4.89 -8.05 10.74
CA PHE A 16 5.56 -9.28 10.33
C PHE A 16 4.78 -10.51 10.83
N GLU A 17 4.32 -10.49 12.07
CA GLU A 17 3.49 -11.57 12.63
C GLU A 17 2.15 -11.70 11.89
N THR A 18 1.56 -10.57 11.51
CA THR A 18 0.23 -10.52 10.90
C THR A 18 0.26 -10.87 9.41
N CYS A 19 1.29 -10.43 8.67
CA CYS A 19 1.31 -10.47 7.21
C CYS A 19 2.15 -11.61 6.63
N THR A 20 3.10 -12.19 7.40
CA THR A 20 3.97 -13.26 6.86
C THR A 20 3.21 -14.55 6.66
N GLY A 21 3.48 -15.23 5.53
CA GLY A 21 2.86 -16.51 5.18
C GLY A 21 1.44 -16.42 4.65
N LEU A 22 0.95 -15.21 4.41
CA LEU A 22 -0.34 -14.99 3.76
C LEU A 22 -0.17 -14.85 2.23
N ASN A 23 -1.21 -15.21 1.48
CA ASN A 23 -1.22 -15.01 0.02
C ASN A 23 -1.64 -13.57 -0.35
N ILE A 24 -0.83 -12.60 0.04
CA ILE A 24 -1.01 -11.17 -0.22
C ILE A 24 0.33 -10.55 -0.66
N PRO A 25 0.34 -9.46 -1.44
CA PRO A 25 1.57 -8.89 -1.99
C PRO A 25 2.60 -8.50 -0.94
N ILE A 26 2.18 -7.92 0.18
CA ILE A 26 3.10 -7.55 1.26
C ILE A 26 3.81 -8.75 1.89
N SER A 27 3.17 -9.93 1.95
CA SER A 27 3.83 -11.15 2.41
C SER A 27 4.97 -11.54 1.46
N GLY A 28 4.69 -11.57 0.15
CA GLY A 28 5.70 -11.85 -0.87
C GLY A 28 6.86 -10.84 -0.85
N PHE A 29 6.56 -9.56 -0.61
CA PHE A 29 7.60 -8.54 -0.44
C PHE A 29 8.46 -8.81 0.79
N ILE A 30 7.86 -9.08 1.95
CA ILE A 30 8.60 -9.40 3.19
C ILE A 30 9.52 -10.61 2.98
N GLU A 31 9.04 -11.65 2.33
CA GLU A 31 9.79 -12.89 2.10
C GLU A 31 10.95 -12.72 1.11
N THR A 32 10.78 -11.88 0.09
CA THR A 32 11.78 -11.68 -0.97
C THR A 32 12.79 -10.58 -0.69
N ALA A 33 12.45 -9.60 0.13
CA ALA A 33 13.30 -8.46 0.46
C ALA A 33 14.35 -8.76 1.54
N SER A 34 14.87 -10.00 1.57
CA SER A 34 15.83 -10.48 2.59
C SER A 34 17.16 -9.72 2.60
N MET A 35 17.50 -9.00 1.54
CA MET A 35 18.69 -8.15 1.45
C MET A 35 18.47 -6.74 2.02
N CYS A 36 17.24 -6.39 2.40
CA CYS A 36 16.86 -5.09 2.91
C CYS A 36 16.64 -5.16 4.42
N HIS A 37 16.96 -4.08 5.12
CA HIS A 37 16.47 -3.88 6.48
C HIS A 37 15.05 -3.29 6.41
N LEU A 38 14.05 -4.11 6.67
CA LEU A 38 12.66 -3.69 6.62
C LEU A 38 12.25 -3.00 7.92
N VAL A 39 11.63 -1.83 7.80
CA VAL A 39 11.05 -1.07 8.92
C VAL A 39 9.53 -1.07 8.75
N PRO A 40 8.81 -1.91 9.48
CA PRO A 40 7.36 -2.01 9.38
C PRO A 40 6.69 -0.78 10.00
N ILE A 41 5.86 -0.09 9.21
CA ILE A 41 5.19 1.14 9.65
C ILE A 41 3.77 0.85 10.13
N SER A 42 2.87 0.48 9.21
CA SER A 42 1.48 0.19 9.53
C SER A 42 0.82 -0.67 8.45
N TYR A 43 -0.12 -1.48 8.89
CA TYR A 43 -1.00 -2.27 8.03
C TYR A 43 -2.44 -2.06 8.49
N ALA A 44 -3.33 -1.78 7.53
CA ALA A 44 -4.75 -1.61 7.79
C ALA A 44 -5.55 -2.20 6.63
N VAL A 45 -6.51 -3.04 6.95
CA VAL A 45 -7.43 -3.60 5.97
C VAL A 45 -8.86 -3.52 6.48
N ALA A 46 -9.79 -3.28 5.59
CA ALA A 46 -11.21 -3.29 5.89
C ALA A 46 -12.01 -3.95 4.75
N GLU A 47 -13.13 -4.54 5.09
CA GLU A 47 -14.06 -5.04 4.11
C GLU A 47 -14.61 -3.91 3.24
N PRO A 48 -14.90 -4.17 1.96
CA PRO A 48 -15.56 -3.21 1.08
C PRO A 48 -16.84 -2.67 1.70
N GLY A 49 -17.01 -1.36 1.78
CA GLY A 49 -18.14 -0.77 2.52
C GLY A 49 -18.49 0.67 2.12
N GLY A 50 -18.19 1.09 0.91
CA GLY A 50 -18.45 2.43 0.42
C GLY A 50 -17.34 3.43 0.79
N LEU A 51 -17.66 4.71 0.81
CA LEU A 51 -16.67 5.79 1.01
C LEU A 51 -15.93 5.67 2.34
N VAL A 52 -14.65 5.90 2.31
CA VAL A 52 -13.83 6.02 3.52
C VAL A 52 -14.10 7.38 4.16
N ALA A 53 -14.58 7.36 5.40
CA ALA A 53 -14.81 8.60 6.15
C ALA A 53 -13.50 9.39 6.31
N GLN A 54 -13.57 10.71 6.12
CA GLN A 54 -12.38 11.57 6.16
C GLN A 54 -11.61 11.42 7.47
N THR A 55 -12.31 11.33 8.59
CA THR A 55 -11.68 11.16 9.92
C THR A 55 -10.90 9.84 10.03
N ALA A 56 -11.36 8.77 9.38
CA ALA A 56 -10.68 7.48 9.37
C ALA A 56 -9.44 7.54 8.47
N PHE A 57 -9.57 8.14 7.29
CA PHE A 57 -8.47 8.37 6.36
C PHE A 57 -7.36 9.20 7.00
N ASP A 58 -7.71 10.35 7.58
CA ASP A 58 -6.76 11.24 8.26
C ASP A 58 -6.04 10.51 9.41
N ALA A 59 -6.76 9.79 10.25
CA ALA A 59 -6.17 9.07 11.37
C ALA A 59 -5.15 8.01 10.94
N ILE A 60 -5.38 7.32 9.81
CA ILE A 60 -4.44 6.33 9.28
C ILE A 60 -3.24 7.01 8.64
N CYS A 61 -3.48 8.05 7.82
CA CYS A 61 -2.41 8.84 7.22
C CYS A 61 -1.48 9.43 8.28
N ASP A 62 -2.04 10.07 9.32
CA ASP A 62 -1.24 10.70 10.37
C ASP A 62 -0.36 9.68 11.12
N ARG A 63 -0.89 8.49 11.39
CA ARG A 63 -0.11 7.41 12.02
C ARG A 63 0.99 6.91 11.11
N MET A 64 0.70 6.73 9.82
CA MET A 64 1.70 6.33 8.82
C MET A 64 2.82 7.36 8.71
N LEU A 65 2.48 8.63 8.57
CA LEU A 65 3.44 9.75 8.50
C LEU A 65 4.28 9.85 9.77
N ALA A 66 3.67 9.69 10.95
CA ALA A 66 4.38 9.67 12.22
C ALA A 66 5.35 8.48 12.31
N GLY A 67 4.93 7.29 11.87
CA GLY A 67 5.77 6.09 11.81
C GLY A 67 6.98 6.28 10.90
N ILE A 68 6.79 6.83 9.69
CA ILE A 68 7.87 7.14 8.75
C ILE A 68 8.86 8.14 9.35
N LYS A 69 8.37 9.22 9.99
CA LYS A 69 9.24 10.17 10.69
C LYS A 69 10.06 9.52 11.80
N SER A 70 9.46 8.61 12.55
CA SER A 70 10.12 7.92 13.66
C SER A 70 11.15 6.88 13.19
N ALA A 71 10.98 6.34 11.99
CA ALA A 71 11.92 5.40 11.39
C ALA A 71 13.29 6.00 11.07
N GLY A 72 13.36 7.33 10.92
CA GLY A 72 14.58 8.02 10.51
C GLY A 72 14.84 7.95 9.00
N PRO A 73 16.10 8.03 8.56
CA PRO A 73 16.43 7.96 7.14
C PRO A 73 16.03 6.61 6.53
N LEU A 74 15.33 6.65 5.41
CA LEU A 74 14.91 5.49 4.63
C LEU A 74 15.45 5.59 3.21
N ASP A 75 15.76 4.45 2.59
CA ASP A 75 16.22 4.37 1.20
C ASP A 75 15.04 4.23 0.22
N GLY A 76 13.85 3.91 0.70
CA GLY A 76 12.63 3.81 -0.10
C GLY A 76 11.42 3.44 0.72
N LEU A 77 10.24 3.55 0.12
CA LEU A 77 8.96 3.09 0.68
C LEU A 77 8.36 2.02 -0.21
N TYR A 78 7.83 0.98 0.40
CA TYR A 78 6.95 0.02 -0.25
C TYR A 78 5.54 0.13 0.35
N LEU A 79 4.53 0.21 -0.53
CA LEU A 79 3.13 0.27 -0.16
C LEU A 79 2.37 -0.86 -0.85
N ASP A 80 1.57 -1.58 -0.10
CA ASP A 80 0.60 -2.54 -0.62
C ASP A 80 -0.79 -1.92 -0.52
N LEU A 81 -1.38 -1.56 -1.66
CA LEU A 81 -2.62 -0.79 -1.76
C LEU A 81 -3.66 -1.54 -2.59
N HIS A 82 -4.92 -1.23 -2.39
CA HIS A 82 -6.02 -1.75 -3.19
C HIS A 82 -6.07 -1.09 -4.58
N GLY A 83 -5.91 0.22 -4.65
CA GLY A 83 -5.95 0.97 -5.90
C GLY A 83 -7.34 1.40 -6.34
N ALA A 84 -8.34 1.27 -5.48
CA ALA A 84 -9.73 1.67 -5.77
C ALA A 84 -10.42 2.32 -4.55
N MET A 85 -9.62 2.90 -3.65
CA MET A 85 -10.15 3.57 -2.48
C MET A 85 -10.75 4.92 -2.85
N VAL A 86 -12.02 5.13 -2.48
CA VAL A 86 -12.71 6.42 -2.59
C VAL A 86 -12.98 6.95 -1.20
N THR A 87 -12.63 8.20 -0.96
CA THR A 87 -12.86 8.90 0.31
C THR A 87 -13.99 9.92 0.18
N GLU A 88 -14.43 10.50 1.29
CA GLU A 88 -15.42 11.59 1.26
C GLU A 88 -14.90 12.86 0.55
N GLN A 89 -13.58 12.99 0.34
CA GLN A 89 -12.96 14.20 -0.25
C GLN A 89 -12.28 13.96 -1.61
N ALA A 90 -12.01 12.69 -1.97
CA ALA A 90 -11.28 12.39 -3.19
C ALA A 90 -11.78 11.08 -3.81
N ASP A 91 -11.94 11.09 -5.12
CA ASP A 91 -12.27 9.91 -5.92
C ASP A 91 -11.09 8.94 -6.02
N ASP A 92 -9.86 9.43 -5.89
CA ASP A 92 -8.62 8.64 -5.79
C ASP A 92 -7.99 8.86 -4.41
N GLY A 93 -8.38 8.03 -3.45
CA GLY A 93 -7.89 8.10 -2.08
C GLY A 93 -6.43 7.70 -1.95
N GLU A 94 -5.95 6.82 -2.83
CA GLU A 94 -4.54 6.42 -2.87
C GLU A 94 -3.65 7.55 -3.38
N ALA A 95 -4.08 8.32 -4.39
CA ALA A 95 -3.35 9.50 -4.83
C ALA A 95 -3.27 10.55 -3.71
N LEU A 96 -4.35 10.77 -2.97
CA LEU A 96 -4.35 11.67 -1.82
C LEU A 96 -3.37 11.22 -0.72
N LEU A 97 -3.28 9.91 -0.45
CA LEU A 97 -2.29 9.36 0.46
C LEU A 97 -0.87 9.62 -0.04
N LEU A 98 -0.60 9.34 -1.32
CA LEU A 98 0.71 9.54 -1.93
C LEU A 98 1.15 11.00 -1.94
N GLN A 99 0.24 11.95 -2.15
CA GLN A 99 0.52 13.38 -2.00
C GLN A 99 1.04 13.72 -0.61
N ARG A 100 0.37 13.21 0.44
CA ARG A 100 0.79 13.43 1.83
C ARG A 100 2.16 12.79 2.13
N LEU A 101 2.40 11.59 1.59
CA LEU A 101 3.70 10.93 1.70
C LEU A 101 4.79 11.75 0.99
N ARG A 102 4.56 12.19 -0.24
CA ARG A 102 5.50 13.04 -0.99
C ARG A 102 5.79 14.36 -0.30
N ALA A 103 4.80 14.98 0.32
CA ALA A 103 5.00 16.18 1.13
C ALA A 103 5.95 15.95 2.32
N LEU A 104 6.01 14.73 2.85
CA LEU A 104 6.90 14.36 3.94
C LEU A 104 8.29 13.96 3.45
N VAL A 105 8.36 13.05 2.45
CA VAL A 105 9.60 12.37 2.07
C VAL A 105 10.31 13.02 0.87
N GLY A 106 9.67 13.96 0.19
CA GLY A 106 10.18 14.60 -1.02
C GLY A 106 9.99 13.75 -2.27
N VAL A 107 10.53 14.23 -3.40
CA VAL A 107 10.35 13.62 -4.71
C VAL A 107 11.40 12.54 -5.02
N ASP A 108 12.54 12.61 -4.39
CA ASP A 108 13.71 11.76 -4.69
C ASP A 108 13.64 10.38 -4.02
N LEU A 109 12.93 10.25 -2.89
CA LEU A 109 12.79 8.96 -2.21
C LEU A 109 11.95 8.01 -3.06
N PRO A 110 12.45 6.82 -3.46
CA PRO A 110 11.67 5.85 -4.20
C PRO A 110 10.41 5.41 -3.44
N ILE A 111 9.25 5.46 -4.09
CA ILE A 111 8.00 4.86 -3.61
C ILE A 111 7.58 3.79 -4.61
N VAL A 112 7.57 2.55 -4.18
CA VAL A 112 7.13 1.40 -4.96
C VAL A 112 5.80 0.90 -4.41
N VAL A 113 4.85 0.59 -5.30
CA VAL A 113 3.50 0.21 -4.90
C VAL A 113 3.09 -1.10 -5.56
N SER A 114 2.49 -2.00 -4.78
CA SER A 114 1.67 -3.08 -5.33
C SER A 114 0.19 -2.70 -5.25
N LEU A 115 -0.56 -3.06 -6.30
CA LEU A 115 -2.01 -2.89 -6.38
C LEU A 115 -2.66 -4.22 -6.70
N ASP A 116 -3.87 -4.40 -6.23
CA ASP A 116 -4.67 -5.56 -6.61
C ASP A 116 -5.38 -5.38 -7.97
N LEU A 117 -6.13 -6.38 -8.38
CA LEU A 117 -6.82 -6.43 -9.67
C LEU A 117 -7.94 -5.36 -9.84
N HIS A 118 -8.37 -4.72 -8.75
CA HIS A 118 -9.40 -3.68 -8.77
C HIS A 118 -8.84 -2.29 -9.06
N GLY A 119 -7.51 -2.17 -9.21
CA GLY A 119 -6.83 -0.88 -9.39
C GLY A 119 -7.51 0.00 -10.43
N ASN A 120 -8.00 1.16 -9.99
CA ASN A 120 -8.61 2.21 -10.80
C ASN A 120 -7.97 3.55 -10.41
N ILE A 121 -6.76 3.75 -10.92
CA ILE A 121 -5.87 4.82 -10.51
C ILE A 121 -5.88 5.99 -11.47
N SER A 122 -5.65 7.19 -10.96
CA SER A 122 -5.54 8.41 -11.73
C SER A 122 -4.14 8.58 -12.34
N SER A 123 -4.03 9.48 -13.33
CA SER A 123 -2.72 9.91 -13.84
C SER A 123 -1.87 10.58 -12.75
N GLU A 124 -2.52 11.20 -11.76
CA GLU A 124 -1.84 11.80 -10.63
C GLU A 124 -1.15 10.75 -9.76
N PHE A 125 -1.84 9.65 -9.46
CA PHE A 125 -1.23 8.50 -8.77
C PHE A 125 0.06 8.07 -9.49
N CYS A 126 0.00 7.88 -10.83
CA CYS A 126 1.14 7.45 -11.62
C CYS A 126 2.35 8.40 -11.52
N ASN A 127 2.11 9.71 -11.37
CA ASN A 127 3.17 10.71 -11.23
C ASN A 127 3.82 10.72 -9.82
N LEU A 128 3.16 10.15 -8.83
CA LEU A 128 3.62 10.16 -7.43
C LEU A 128 4.43 8.93 -7.04
N VAL A 129 4.36 7.85 -7.82
CA VAL A 129 5.10 6.61 -7.56
C VAL A 129 6.34 6.49 -8.44
N SER A 130 7.34 5.76 -7.96
CA SER A 130 8.55 5.45 -8.74
C SER A 130 8.37 4.20 -9.59
N ALA A 131 7.60 3.24 -9.08
CA ALA A 131 7.21 2.02 -9.79
C ALA A 131 5.93 1.45 -9.19
N MET A 132 5.17 0.71 -10.00
CA MET A 132 4.01 -0.03 -9.52
C MET A 132 3.93 -1.42 -10.16
N VAL A 133 3.36 -2.35 -9.42
CA VAL A 133 3.04 -3.71 -9.89
C VAL A 133 1.57 -3.97 -9.60
N ILE A 134 0.83 -4.38 -10.62
CA ILE A 134 -0.60 -4.71 -10.50
C ILE A 134 -0.76 -6.17 -10.84
N TYR A 135 -1.20 -6.99 -9.89
CA TYR A 135 -1.52 -8.37 -10.23
C TYR A 135 -2.91 -8.46 -10.85
N ARG A 136 -3.04 -9.34 -11.87
CA ARG A 136 -4.24 -9.42 -12.71
C ARG A 136 -5.13 -10.60 -12.38
N THR A 137 -4.81 -11.33 -11.34
CA THR A 137 -5.47 -12.59 -11.03
C THR A 137 -6.38 -12.47 -9.85
N TYR A 138 -7.52 -13.15 -9.91
CA TYR A 138 -8.36 -13.34 -8.74
C TYR A 138 -7.57 -14.11 -7.66
N PRO A 139 -7.74 -13.82 -6.36
CA PRO A 139 -6.93 -14.41 -5.28
C PRO A 139 -6.84 -15.94 -5.26
N CYS A 140 -7.75 -16.62 -5.96
CA CYS A 140 -7.79 -18.08 -6.03
C CYS A 140 -6.92 -18.70 -7.13
N LEU A 141 -6.25 -17.91 -7.98
CA LEU A 141 -5.48 -18.42 -9.12
C LEU A 141 -4.00 -18.06 -9.00
N LEU A 142 -3.26 -18.85 -8.27
CA LEU A 142 -1.80 -18.75 -8.07
C LEU A 142 -0.95 -18.84 -9.37
N TYR A 143 -1.56 -19.09 -10.54
CA TYR A 143 -0.85 -19.46 -11.76
C TYR A 143 -0.82 -18.40 -12.85
N THR A 144 -1.30 -17.20 -12.60
CA THR A 144 -1.51 -16.20 -13.67
C THR A 144 -0.91 -14.83 -13.40
N SER A 145 0.08 -14.70 -12.53
CA SER A 145 0.97 -13.53 -12.59
C SER A 145 1.74 -13.60 -13.90
N PRO A 146 1.69 -12.58 -14.78
CA PRO A 146 2.49 -12.60 -15.99
C PRO A 146 3.96 -12.72 -15.62
N SER A 147 4.54 -13.87 -15.95
CA SER A 147 5.98 -14.03 -15.94
C SER A 147 6.57 -13.13 -17.03
N PRO A 148 7.80 -12.63 -16.90
CA PRO A 148 8.50 -11.97 -17.99
C PRO A 148 8.56 -12.80 -19.28
N ARG A 149 8.29 -14.12 -19.20
CA ARG A 149 8.20 -15.04 -20.34
C ARG A 149 6.85 -14.99 -21.06
N ASP A 150 5.81 -14.45 -20.44
CA ASP A 150 4.46 -14.38 -21.04
C ASP A 150 4.26 -13.11 -21.91
N VAL A 151 5.30 -12.31 -22.06
CA VAL A 151 5.28 -11.04 -22.81
C VAL A 151 5.89 -11.18 -24.22
N GLU A 152 6.35 -12.36 -24.60
CA GLU A 152 7.03 -12.63 -25.89
C GLU A 152 6.14 -13.29 -26.96
N GLU A 153 4.80 -13.11 -26.90
CA GLU A 153 3.93 -13.50 -28.02
C GLU A 153 3.08 -12.33 -28.53
#